data_2d824bf243929da35709910eb182ef71
#
_entry.id   2d824bf243929da35709910eb182ef71
#
_cell.length_a   1.000
_cell.length_b   1.000
_cell.length_c   1.000
_cell.angle_alpha   90.00
_cell.angle_beta   90.00
_cell.angle_gamma   90.00
#
_symmetry.space_group_name_H-M   'P 1'
#
loop_
_entity.id
_entity.type
_entity.pdbx_description
1 polymer ?
#
loop_
_entity_poly.entity_id
_entity_poly.type
_entity_poly.pdbx_seq_one_letter_code
_entity_poly.pdbx_strand_id
1 'polypeptide(L)'
;MRYWSWLFLLLCMPLYAAPDGKALYEENCSACHHFRGQGGIGLPLSTEILSQVSDDYIAKTIRHGRPGRIMPSFPKLSSAQVTAVVRYVRSWTGKPGPVFETAKIRGDAKKGNALYQKHCVRCHGKDGSGEGVGTGVTLSRERSFMVMPAALNNSGFQKSASDAMIRDIILIGRKSSNMPSFRGKLSGQEVAHVIAYLRTLEPPAPRKGAEEWAGKPAYVMESPYDLETTVENVKQALAGANFRIFPQRYLEQGLTDEFSVNVRQVAIRFCNFKELYHLLNIDPRLGTVLPCRINVLEQNGKVLVISANVAQLATLFNNQELSEVGVLMEEIILTVMEEATL
;
A
#
# COMPACT_ATOMS: atom_id res chain seq x y z
N MET A 1 73.95 26.33 -3.39
CA MET A 1 73.21 25.12 -3.06
C MET A 1 71.80 25.53 -2.75
N ARG A 2 70.80 25.28 -3.66
CA ARG A 2 69.38 25.63 -3.50
C ARG A 2 68.63 24.38 -3.13
N TYR A 3 68.14 24.29 -1.87
CA TYR A 3 67.27 23.21 -1.40
C TYR A 3 65.85 23.45 -1.90
N TRP A 4 65.35 22.56 -2.77
CA TRP A 4 63.97 22.56 -3.25
C TRP A 4 63.16 21.64 -2.34
N SER A 5 62.44 22.28 -1.40
CA SER A 5 61.49 21.56 -0.52
C SER A 5 60.24 21.20 -1.29
N TRP A 6 60.07 19.93 -1.56
CA TRP A 6 58.81 19.40 -2.07
C TRP A 6 57.78 19.29 -0.93
N LEU A 7 56.82 20.20 -0.95
CA LEU A 7 55.67 20.16 -0.04
C LEU A 7 54.68 19.11 -0.58
N PHE A 8 54.65 17.92 0.04
CA PHE A 8 53.62 16.91 -0.23
C PHE A 8 52.32 17.37 0.40
N LEU A 9 51.44 17.94 -0.39
CA LEU A 9 50.03 18.15 -0.03
C LEU A 9 49.35 16.77 0.05
N LEU A 10 49.23 16.21 1.25
CA LEU A 10 48.35 15.09 1.55
C LEU A 10 46.89 15.57 1.38
N LEU A 11 46.32 15.30 0.24
CA LEU A 11 44.87 15.42 0.03
C LEU A 11 44.16 14.40 0.94
N CYS A 12 43.75 14.84 2.12
CA CYS A 12 42.76 14.10 2.93
C CYS A 12 41.43 14.03 2.14
N MET A 13 41.28 13.00 1.33
CA MET A 13 39.98 12.64 0.81
C MET A 13 39.09 12.23 2.00
N PRO A 14 37.89 12.84 2.22
CA PRO A 14 36.99 12.38 3.24
C PRO A 14 36.61 10.92 2.94
N LEU A 15 37.03 10.00 3.81
CA LEU A 15 36.53 8.62 3.79
C LEU A 15 35.03 8.70 4.15
N TYR A 16 34.16 8.73 3.15
CA TYR A 16 32.74 8.54 3.37
C TYR A 16 32.55 7.10 3.88
N ALA A 17 32.19 6.95 5.14
CA ALA A 17 31.84 5.66 5.70
C ALA A 17 30.72 5.02 4.86
N ALA A 18 30.88 3.73 4.56
CA ALA A 18 29.85 2.99 3.81
C ALA A 18 28.51 3.05 4.61
N PRO A 19 27.37 3.23 3.92
CA PRO A 19 26.08 3.29 4.60
C PRO A 19 25.79 2.03 5.42
N ASP A 20 25.31 2.21 6.66
CA ASP A 20 24.89 1.10 7.51
C ASP A 20 23.51 0.58 7.06
N GLY A 21 23.51 -0.58 6.40
CA GLY A 21 22.31 -1.20 5.88
C GLY A 21 21.34 -1.65 6.97
N LYS A 22 21.83 -2.02 8.17
CA LYS A 22 21.00 -2.38 9.32
C LYS A 22 20.26 -1.16 9.85
N ALA A 23 20.97 -0.07 10.14
CA ALA A 23 20.37 1.16 10.63
C ALA A 23 19.31 1.71 9.63
N LEU A 24 19.62 1.73 8.32
CA LEU A 24 18.69 2.13 7.28
C LEU A 24 17.45 1.25 7.21
N TYR A 25 17.60 -0.06 7.39
CA TYR A 25 16.47 -0.99 7.43
C TYR A 25 15.59 -0.76 8.66
N GLU A 26 16.20 -0.62 9.83
CA GLU A 26 15.48 -0.37 11.09
C GLU A 26 14.69 0.93 11.04
N GLU A 27 15.26 1.98 10.45
CA GLU A 27 14.60 3.27 10.29
C GLU A 27 13.44 3.25 9.27
N ASN A 28 13.62 2.60 8.12
CA ASN A 28 12.72 2.78 6.97
C ASN A 28 11.83 1.56 6.68
N CYS A 29 12.16 0.38 7.15
CA CYS A 29 11.53 -0.87 6.72
C CYS A 29 10.93 -1.68 7.87
N SER A 30 11.50 -1.60 9.08
CA SER A 30 11.16 -2.47 10.21
C SER A 30 9.72 -2.27 10.69
N ALA A 31 9.15 -1.08 10.56
CA ALA A 31 7.77 -0.78 10.95
C ALA A 31 6.75 -1.69 10.25
N CYS A 32 7.01 -2.08 8.99
CA CYS A 32 6.15 -2.96 8.22
C CYS A 32 6.65 -4.41 8.17
N HIS A 33 7.97 -4.61 8.07
CA HIS A 33 8.57 -5.92 7.88
C HIS A 33 9.14 -6.55 9.16
N HIS A 34 9.10 -5.86 10.31
CA HIS A 34 9.76 -6.19 11.57
C HIS A 34 11.30 -6.22 11.48
N PHE A 35 11.97 -6.31 12.63
CA PHE A 35 13.44 -6.15 12.72
C PHE A 35 14.26 -7.19 11.94
N ARG A 36 13.71 -8.38 11.72
CA ARG A 36 14.34 -9.47 10.96
C ARG A 36 13.47 -9.99 9.83
N GLY A 37 12.60 -9.13 9.29
CA GLY A 37 11.78 -9.50 8.15
C GLY A 37 10.70 -10.56 8.45
N GLN A 38 10.25 -10.70 9.71
CA GLN A 38 9.21 -11.66 10.06
C GLN A 38 7.86 -11.37 9.41
N GLY A 39 7.71 -10.17 8.89
CA GLY A 39 6.44 -9.72 8.32
C GLY A 39 5.53 -9.13 9.38
N GLY A 40 4.49 -8.50 8.93
CA GLY A 40 3.46 -7.84 9.73
C GLY A 40 2.44 -7.31 8.77
N ILE A 41 2.30 -5.99 8.68
CA ILE A 41 1.53 -5.36 7.60
C ILE A 41 2.17 -5.65 6.23
N GLY A 42 3.51 -5.60 6.16
CA GLY A 42 4.28 -5.99 4.98
C GLY A 42 4.51 -7.51 4.90
N LEU A 43 4.80 -7.99 3.71
CA LEU A 43 5.17 -9.39 3.46
C LEU A 43 6.36 -9.81 4.34
N PRO A 44 6.38 -11.04 4.88
CA PRO A 44 7.58 -11.58 5.48
C PRO A 44 8.70 -11.68 4.43
N LEU A 45 9.90 -11.24 4.83
CA LEU A 45 11.11 -11.35 4.03
C LEU A 45 11.84 -12.66 4.41
N SER A 46 11.12 -13.79 4.30
CA SER A 46 11.63 -15.10 4.69
C SER A 46 12.80 -15.54 3.79
N THR A 47 13.61 -16.46 4.30
CA THR A 47 14.71 -17.08 3.52
C THR A 47 14.20 -17.70 2.22
N GLU A 48 13.00 -18.31 2.23
CA GLU A 48 12.39 -18.86 1.02
C GLU A 48 12.12 -17.77 -0.02
N ILE A 49 11.46 -16.69 0.37
CA ILE A 49 11.14 -15.57 -0.53
C ILE A 49 12.42 -14.93 -1.05
N LEU A 50 13.37 -14.63 -0.16
CA LEU A 50 14.62 -13.98 -0.53
C LEU A 50 15.48 -14.84 -1.45
N SER A 51 15.48 -16.17 -1.29
CA SER A 51 16.23 -17.06 -2.18
C SER A 51 15.63 -17.20 -3.59
N GLN A 52 14.40 -16.73 -3.82
CA GLN A 52 13.74 -16.75 -5.12
C GLN A 52 13.76 -15.42 -5.86
N VAL A 53 14.32 -14.37 -5.27
CA VAL A 53 14.36 -13.03 -5.87
C VAL A 53 15.78 -12.52 -5.95
N SER A 54 16.11 -11.77 -7.01
CA SER A 54 17.44 -11.18 -7.19
C SER A 54 17.64 -9.94 -6.32
N ASP A 55 18.89 -9.55 -6.12
CA ASP A 55 19.24 -8.28 -5.46
C ASP A 55 18.72 -7.08 -6.27
N ASP A 56 18.76 -7.16 -7.61
CA ASP A 56 18.18 -6.15 -8.49
C ASP A 56 16.67 -5.98 -8.28
N TYR A 57 15.93 -7.10 -8.13
CA TYR A 57 14.51 -7.03 -7.81
C TYR A 57 14.23 -6.35 -6.47
N ILE A 58 15.03 -6.66 -5.44
CA ILE A 58 14.88 -6.02 -4.11
C ILE A 58 15.19 -4.53 -4.23
N ALA A 59 16.29 -4.15 -4.90
CA ALA A 59 16.67 -2.76 -5.11
C ALA A 59 15.60 -1.97 -5.88
N LYS A 60 15.09 -2.52 -6.97
CA LYS A 60 14.00 -1.92 -7.75
C LYS A 60 12.71 -1.82 -6.95
N THR A 61 12.40 -2.83 -6.12
CA THR A 61 11.24 -2.81 -5.23
C THR A 61 11.33 -1.67 -4.22
N ILE A 62 12.50 -1.43 -3.63
CA ILE A 62 12.72 -0.27 -2.74
C ILE A 62 12.54 1.04 -3.52
N ARG A 63 13.10 1.13 -4.73
CA ARG A 63 13.02 2.34 -5.57
C ARG A 63 11.60 2.69 -6.01
N HIS A 64 10.86 1.70 -6.49
CA HIS A 64 9.55 1.91 -7.11
C HIS A 64 8.39 1.75 -6.12
N GLY A 65 8.61 1.07 -5.00
CA GLY A 65 7.55 0.70 -4.07
C GLY A 65 6.48 -0.15 -4.74
N ARG A 66 5.27 -0.02 -4.21
CA ARG A 66 4.03 -0.61 -4.75
C ARG A 66 2.97 0.49 -4.76
N PRO A 67 2.96 1.38 -5.79
CA PRO A 67 1.99 2.46 -5.89
C PRO A 67 0.55 1.99 -5.66
N GLY A 68 -0.22 2.73 -4.85
CA GLY A 68 -1.56 2.33 -4.45
C GLY A 68 -1.63 1.20 -3.42
N ARG A 69 -0.49 0.75 -2.89
CA ARG A 69 -0.37 -0.25 -1.81
C ARG A 69 0.47 0.29 -0.67
N ILE A 70 0.54 -0.47 0.42
CA ILE A 70 1.20 -0.02 1.65
C ILE A 70 2.71 0.19 1.52
N MET A 71 3.40 -0.47 0.57
CA MET A 71 4.84 -0.31 0.42
C MET A 71 5.16 0.96 -0.38
N PRO A 72 5.69 2.02 0.27
CA PRO A 72 6.04 3.26 -0.41
C PRO A 72 7.30 3.08 -1.28
N SER A 73 7.53 4.02 -2.19
CA SER A 73 8.82 4.20 -2.85
C SER A 73 9.77 4.99 -1.94
N PHE A 74 11.08 4.74 -2.06
CA PHE A 74 12.13 5.43 -1.30
C PHE A 74 13.06 6.21 -2.24
N PRO A 75 12.60 7.27 -2.90
CA PRO A 75 13.37 8.01 -3.89
C PRO A 75 14.55 8.78 -3.29
N LYS A 76 14.48 9.11 -2.00
CA LYS A 76 15.53 9.86 -1.27
C LYS A 76 16.74 9.01 -0.90
N LEU A 77 16.63 7.69 -0.84
CA LEU A 77 17.76 6.83 -0.57
C LEU A 77 18.73 6.83 -1.77
N SER A 78 20.00 7.09 -1.54
CA SER A 78 21.04 6.98 -2.56
C SER A 78 21.21 5.54 -3.05
N SER A 79 21.86 5.33 -4.19
CA SER A 79 22.13 3.96 -4.69
C SER A 79 22.99 3.16 -3.73
N ALA A 80 23.94 3.80 -3.06
CA ALA A 80 24.77 3.17 -2.03
C ALA A 80 23.95 2.73 -0.81
N GLN A 81 23.00 3.55 -0.36
CA GLN A 81 22.09 3.23 0.75
C GLN A 81 21.15 2.08 0.39
N VAL A 82 20.54 2.11 -0.81
CA VAL A 82 19.72 0.97 -1.27
C VAL A 82 20.54 -0.32 -1.33
N THR A 83 21.77 -0.26 -1.86
CA THR A 83 22.66 -1.43 -1.90
C THR A 83 23.01 -1.94 -0.51
N ALA A 84 23.21 -1.05 0.47
CA ALA A 84 23.47 -1.41 1.86
C ALA A 84 22.28 -2.14 2.49
N VAL A 85 21.05 -1.64 2.28
CA VAL A 85 19.81 -2.31 2.74
C VAL A 85 19.67 -3.68 2.08
N VAL A 86 19.87 -3.78 0.77
CA VAL A 86 19.81 -5.07 0.04
C VAL A 86 20.82 -6.08 0.62
N ARG A 87 22.05 -5.68 0.87
CA ARG A 87 23.07 -6.55 1.50
C ARG A 87 22.64 -7.00 2.90
N TYR A 88 22.09 -6.09 3.70
CA TYR A 88 21.63 -6.42 5.04
C TYR A 88 20.51 -7.45 5.00
N VAL A 89 19.46 -7.23 4.19
CA VAL A 89 18.37 -8.18 4.01
C VAL A 89 18.88 -9.51 3.44
N ARG A 90 19.78 -9.47 2.48
CA ARG A 90 20.38 -10.67 1.88
C ARG A 90 21.20 -11.48 2.88
N SER A 91 21.85 -10.83 3.85
CA SER A 91 22.66 -11.53 4.88
C SER A 91 21.84 -12.56 5.68
N TRP A 92 20.53 -12.40 5.76
CA TRP A 92 19.66 -13.35 6.47
C TRP A 92 19.54 -14.71 5.79
N THR A 93 19.87 -14.79 4.50
CA THR A 93 19.85 -16.06 3.75
C THR A 93 21.16 -16.82 3.83
N GLY A 94 22.26 -16.16 4.22
CA GLY A 94 23.62 -16.70 4.16
C GLY A 94 24.13 -17.05 2.75
N LYS A 95 23.38 -16.65 1.71
CA LYS A 95 23.69 -16.97 0.30
C LYS A 95 23.44 -15.77 -0.61
N PRO A 96 24.16 -15.64 -1.73
CA PRO A 96 23.87 -14.63 -2.74
C PRO A 96 22.48 -14.88 -3.36
N GLY A 97 21.84 -13.81 -3.80
CA GLY A 97 20.57 -13.91 -4.53
C GLY A 97 20.75 -14.51 -5.92
N PRO A 98 19.70 -15.10 -6.50
CA PRO A 98 19.74 -15.58 -7.87
C PRO A 98 19.93 -14.40 -8.83
N VAL A 99 20.61 -14.67 -9.94
CA VAL A 99 20.73 -13.74 -11.07
C VAL A 99 19.79 -14.21 -12.16
N PHE A 100 18.99 -13.30 -12.68
CA PHE A 100 18.02 -13.61 -13.73
C PHE A 100 18.37 -12.86 -15.01
N GLU A 101 18.10 -13.51 -16.13
CA GLU A 101 18.14 -12.88 -17.44
C GLU A 101 17.14 -11.72 -17.52
N THR A 102 17.51 -10.67 -18.22
CA THR A 102 16.66 -9.48 -18.43
C THR A 102 15.85 -9.55 -19.73
N ALA A 103 16.13 -10.54 -20.57
CA ALA A 103 15.43 -10.74 -21.84
C ALA A 103 13.94 -11.00 -21.59
N LYS A 104 13.11 -10.40 -22.47
CA LYS A 104 11.66 -10.62 -22.46
C LYS A 104 11.32 -12.00 -22.95
N ILE A 105 10.43 -12.68 -22.23
CA ILE A 105 9.87 -13.99 -22.64
C ILE A 105 8.71 -13.71 -23.60
N ARG A 106 8.79 -14.27 -24.80
CA ARG A 106 7.74 -14.13 -25.83
C ARG A 106 6.66 -15.18 -25.64
N GLY A 107 5.40 -14.77 -25.66
CA GLY A 107 4.23 -15.63 -25.52
C GLY A 107 2.99 -15.01 -26.15
N ASP A 108 1.91 -15.76 -26.15
CA ASP A 108 0.58 -15.31 -26.58
C ASP A 108 -0.23 -14.89 -25.36
N ALA A 109 -0.47 -13.61 -25.19
CA ALA A 109 -1.20 -13.06 -24.05
C ALA A 109 -2.66 -13.53 -23.97
N LYS A 110 -3.32 -13.81 -25.12
CA LYS A 110 -4.70 -14.30 -25.15
C LYS A 110 -4.78 -15.73 -24.58
N LYS A 111 -3.84 -16.60 -24.97
CA LYS A 111 -3.71 -17.94 -24.38
C LYS A 111 -3.32 -17.86 -22.91
N GLY A 112 -2.43 -16.92 -22.57
CA GLY A 112 -2.01 -16.64 -21.20
C GLY A 112 -3.17 -16.22 -20.31
N ASN A 113 -4.09 -15.38 -20.78
CA ASN A 113 -5.30 -15.02 -20.04
C ASN A 113 -6.14 -16.27 -19.70
N ALA A 114 -6.41 -17.13 -20.65
CA ALA A 114 -7.18 -18.35 -20.38
C ALA A 114 -6.55 -19.22 -19.29
N LEU A 115 -5.21 -19.39 -19.33
CA LEU A 115 -4.46 -20.11 -18.30
C LEU A 115 -4.50 -19.40 -16.94
N TYR A 116 -4.38 -18.08 -16.94
CA TYR A 116 -4.44 -17.25 -15.75
C TYR A 116 -5.81 -17.38 -15.06
N GLN A 117 -6.90 -17.24 -15.80
CA GLN A 117 -8.26 -17.40 -15.27
C GLN A 117 -8.48 -18.80 -14.67
N LYS A 118 -7.88 -19.83 -15.26
CA LYS A 118 -8.02 -21.21 -14.78
C LYS A 118 -7.20 -21.49 -13.52
N HIS A 119 -6.00 -20.92 -13.39
CA HIS A 119 -5.02 -21.37 -12.41
C HIS A 119 -4.59 -20.31 -11.39
N CYS A 120 -4.77 -19.01 -11.66
CA CYS A 120 -4.15 -17.93 -10.88
C CYS A 120 -5.17 -17.00 -10.21
N VAL A 121 -6.34 -16.83 -10.83
CA VAL A 121 -7.36 -15.84 -10.45
C VAL A 121 -7.81 -15.96 -9.00
N ARG A 122 -7.89 -17.18 -8.48
CA ARG A 122 -8.39 -17.43 -7.11
C ARG A 122 -7.60 -16.65 -6.05
N CYS A 123 -6.28 -16.52 -6.23
CA CYS A 123 -5.41 -15.84 -5.30
C CYS A 123 -5.01 -14.44 -5.80
N HIS A 124 -4.71 -14.31 -7.11
CA HIS A 124 -4.21 -13.04 -7.64
C HIS A 124 -5.29 -12.06 -8.13
N GLY A 125 -6.58 -12.45 -8.04
CA GLY A 125 -7.69 -11.62 -8.51
C GLY A 125 -7.85 -11.67 -10.04
N LYS A 126 -9.01 -11.26 -10.55
CA LYS A 126 -9.33 -11.30 -11.99
C LYS A 126 -8.45 -10.37 -12.81
N ASP A 127 -8.04 -9.26 -12.21
CA ASP A 127 -7.24 -8.18 -12.78
C ASP A 127 -5.76 -8.23 -12.37
N GLY A 128 -5.37 -9.22 -11.57
CA GLY A 128 -4.00 -9.30 -11.04
C GLY A 128 -3.72 -8.42 -9.84
N SER A 129 -4.74 -7.89 -9.18
CA SER A 129 -4.61 -7.01 -8.01
C SER A 129 -4.01 -7.68 -6.77
N GLY A 130 -3.99 -9.02 -6.72
CA GLY A 130 -3.64 -9.78 -5.51
C GLY A 130 -4.82 -9.92 -4.54
N GLU A 131 -6.00 -9.45 -4.92
CA GLU A 131 -7.23 -9.44 -4.12
C GLU A 131 -8.14 -10.61 -4.53
N GLY A 132 -7.60 -11.81 -4.55
CA GLY A 132 -8.39 -13.03 -4.73
C GLY A 132 -9.13 -13.41 -3.44
N VAL A 133 -10.00 -14.42 -3.55
CA VAL A 133 -10.85 -14.87 -2.44
C VAL A 133 -10.03 -15.29 -1.22
N GLY A 134 -10.32 -14.69 -0.07
CA GLY A 134 -9.70 -15.03 1.21
C GLY A 134 -8.26 -14.55 1.38
N THR A 135 -7.83 -13.54 0.61
CA THR A 135 -6.49 -12.96 0.70
C THR A 135 -6.39 -11.85 1.74
N GLY A 136 -5.16 -11.57 2.18
CA GLY A 136 -4.83 -10.46 3.08
C GLY A 136 -4.43 -10.89 4.49
N VAL A 137 -4.07 -9.89 5.30
CA VAL A 137 -3.69 -10.05 6.71
C VAL A 137 -4.93 -9.91 7.59
N THR A 138 -5.13 -10.82 8.51
CA THR A 138 -6.16 -10.72 9.54
C THR A 138 -5.52 -10.93 10.91
N LEU A 139 -5.72 -10.00 11.85
CA LEU A 139 -5.09 -10.03 13.17
C LEU A 139 -5.99 -10.64 14.25
N SER A 140 -7.30 -10.55 14.13
CA SER A 140 -8.24 -10.98 15.18
C SER A 140 -8.94 -12.32 14.90
N ARG A 141 -8.85 -12.84 13.69
CA ARG A 141 -9.37 -14.17 13.33
C ARG A 141 -8.22 -15.10 12.99
N GLU A 142 -8.19 -16.24 13.65
CA GLU A 142 -7.25 -17.30 13.28
C GLU A 142 -7.61 -17.82 11.86
N ARG A 143 -6.62 -17.85 10.99
CA ARG A 143 -6.72 -18.46 9.66
C ARG A 143 -5.72 -19.61 9.58
N SER A 144 -6.10 -20.68 8.92
CA SER A 144 -5.22 -21.84 8.68
C SER A 144 -3.95 -21.47 7.90
N PHE A 145 -4.00 -20.36 7.16
CA PHE A 145 -2.87 -19.78 6.44
C PHE A 145 -3.13 -18.30 6.13
N MET A 146 -2.06 -17.58 5.97
CA MET A 146 -2.09 -16.19 5.50
C MET A 146 -1.68 -16.18 4.04
N VAL A 147 -2.55 -15.71 3.16
CA VAL A 147 -2.27 -15.59 1.73
C VAL A 147 -2.13 -14.11 1.38
N MET A 148 -0.94 -13.71 0.96
CA MET A 148 -0.66 -12.36 0.48
C MET A 148 -0.08 -12.43 -0.94
N PRO A 149 -0.93 -12.64 -1.96
CA PRO A 149 -0.47 -12.71 -3.34
C PRO A 149 0.10 -11.37 -3.80
N ALA A 150 1.12 -11.41 -4.64
CA ALA A 150 1.62 -10.20 -5.26
C ALA A 150 0.53 -9.56 -6.15
N ALA A 151 0.39 -8.22 -6.06
CA ALA A 151 -0.37 -7.45 -7.03
C ALA A 151 0.41 -7.42 -8.35
N LEU A 152 0.04 -8.31 -9.27
CA LEU A 152 0.74 -8.51 -10.54
C LEU A 152 0.50 -7.35 -11.53
N ASN A 153 -0.64 -6.64 -11.40
CA ASN A 153 -0.97 -5.45 -12.17
C ASN A 153 -0.27 -4.18 -11.63
N ASN A 154 0.43 -4.27 -10.51
CA ASN A 154 1.06 -3.11 -9.87
C ASN A 154 2.25 -2.60 -10.68
N SER A 155 2.29 -1.30 -10.99
CA SER A 155 3.35 -0.69 -11.81
C SER A 155 4.75 -0.85 -11.20
N GLY A 156 4.86 -0.82 -9.85
CA GLY A 156 6.11 -1.08 -9.15
C GLY A 156 6.58 -2.53 -9.29
N PHE A 157 5.65 -3.50 -9.25
CA PHE A 157 5.96 -4.90 -9.51
C PHE A 157 6.41 -5.11 -10.97
N GLN A 158 5.67 -4.55 -11.93
CA GLN A 158 5.97 -4.66 -13.35
C GLN A 158 7.35 -4.12 -13.73
N LYS A 159 7.79 -3.03 -13.08
CA LYS A 159 9.12 -2.43 -13.26
C LYS A 159 10.23 -3.21 -12.56
N SER A 160 9.93 -3.93 -11.49
CA SER A 160 10.92 -4.59 -10.66
C SER A 160 11.19 -6.03 -11.05
N ALA A 161 10.16 -6.79 -11.44
CA ALA A 161 10.24 -8.22 -11.71
C ALA A 161 10.69 -8.52 -13.15
N SER A 162 11.75 -9.33 -13.34
CA SER A 162 12.11 -9.86 -14.66
C SER A 162 11.22 -11.04 -15.05
N ASP A 163 11.07 -11.28 -16.35
CA ASP A 163 10.27 -12.40 -16.86
C ASP A 163 10.85 -13.74 -16.40
N ALA A 164 12.17 -13.87 -16.36
CA ALA A 164 12.86 -15.07 -15.90
C ALA A 164 12.57 -15.35 -14.41
N MET A 165 12.56 -14.30 -13.55
CA MET A 165 12.18 -14.44 -12.14
C MET A 165 10.72 -14.91 -12.02
N ILE A 166 9.80 -14.31 -12.77
CA ILE A 166 8.38 -14.69 -12.76
C ILE A 166 8.21 -16.14 -13.20
N ARG A 167 8.89 -16.54 -14.28
CA ARG A 167 8.90 -17.94 -14.76
C ARG A 167 9.31 -18.91 -13.67
N ASP A 168 10.42 -18.63 -13.01
CA ASP A 168 10.98 -19.54 -12.01
C ASP A 168 10.06 -19.63 -10.78
N ILE A 169 9.46 -18.51 -10.34
CA ILE A 169 8.48 -18.51 -9.25
C ILE A 169 7.23 -19.31 -9.62
N ILE A 170 6.72 -19.21 -10.84
CA ILE A 170 5.58 -20.01 -11.31
C ILE A 170 5.94 -21.51 -11.27
N LEU A 171 7.12 -21.88 -11.76
CA LEU A 171 7.53 -23.28 -11.83
C LEU A 171 7.84 -23.88 -10.46
N ILE A 172 8.43 -23.12 -9.54
CA ILE A 172 8.86 -23.61 -8.21
C ILE A 172 7.71 -23.50 -7.19
N GLY A 173 6.92 -22.44 -7.25
CA GLY A 173 5.95 -22.06 -6.23
C GLY A 173 6.61 -21.43 -4.99
N ARG A 174 5.79 -21.14 -3.98
CA ARG A 174 6.20 -20.62 -2.67
C ARG A 174 5.38 -21.29 -1.58
N LYS A 175 5.98 -22.25 -0.91
CA LYS A 175 5.29 -23.05 0.10
C LYS A 175 4.82 -22.19 1.29
N SER A 176 5.65 -21.26 1.76
CA SER A 176 5.31 -20.36 2.87
C SER A 176 4.15 -19.40 2.56
N SER A 177 3.84 -19.16 1.28
CA SER A 177 2.74 -18.31 0.83
C SER A 177 1.61 -19.10 0.15
N ASN A 178 1.59 -20.42 0.29
CA ASN A 178 0.63 -21.32 -0.35
C ASN A 178 0.52 -21.16 -1.89
N MET A 179 1.54 -20.61 -2.54
CA MET A 179 1.61 -20.58 -4.00
C MET A 179 2.08 -21.94 -4.51
N PRO A 180 1.22 -22.68 -5.23
CA PRO A 180 1.59 -24.02 -5.70
C PRO A 180 2.67 -23.96 -6.78
N SER A 181 3.46 -25.03 -6.89
CA SER A 181 4.34 -25.26 -8.03
C SER A 181 3.50 -25.64 -9.26
N PHE A 182 3.83 -25.08 -10.40
CA PHE A 182 3.25 -25.42 -11.69
C PHE A 182 4.19 -26.28 -12.54
N ARG A 183 5.34 -26.72 -11.99
CA ARG A 183 6.23 -27.68 -12.65
C ARG A 183 5.48 -28.99 -12.92
N GLY A 184 5.48 -29.45 -14.16
CA GLY A 184 4.74 -30.61 -14.60
C GLY A 184 3.21 -30.42 -14.78
N LYS A 185 2.69 -29.22 -14.45
CA LYS A 185 1.28 -28.83 -14.68
C LYS A 185 1.13 -27.89 -15.87
N LEU A 186 2.12 -27.05 -16.10
CA LEU A 186 2.21 -26.16 -17.25
C LEU A 186 3.51 -26.45 -17.99
N SER A 187 3.44 -26.51 -19.29
CA SER A 187 4.61 -26.56 -20.18
C SER A 187 5.36 -25.22 -20.16
N GLY A 188 6.62 -25.22 -20.59
CA GLY A 188 7.39 -23.96 -20.70
C GLY A 188 6.73 -22.93 -21.61
N GLN A 189 6.05 -23.40 -22.68
CA GLN A 189 5.31 -22.50 -23.58
C GLN A 189 4.06 -21.91 -22.91
N GLU A 190 3.33 -22.68 -22.13
CA GLU A 190 2.17 -22.17 -21.38
C GLU A 190 2.58 -21.16 -20.30
N VAL A 191 3.70 -21.40 -19.61
CA VAL A 191 4.28 -20.41 -18.69
C VAL A 191 4.67 -19.13 -19.44
N ALA A 192 5.25 -19.23 -20.63
CA ALA A 192 5.56 -18.07 -21.48
C ALA A 192 4.27 -17.30 -21.87
N HIS A 193 3.19 -17.99 -22.19
CA HIS A 193 1.89 -17.37 -22.46
C HIS A 193 1.37 -16.62 -21.23
N VAL A 194 1.42 -17.23 -20.04
CA VAL A 194 1.01 -16.57 -18.79
C VAL A 194 1.84 -15.33 -18.55
N ILE A 195 3.17 -15.37 -18.69
CA ILE A 195 4.04 -14.21 -18.52
C ILE A 195 3.67 -13.08 -19.50
N ALA A 196 3.45 -13.43 -20.76
CA ALA A 196 3.00 -12.45 -21.75
C ALA A 196 1.70 -11.76 -21.35
N TYR A 197 0.73 -12.52 -20.80
CA TYR A 197 -0.50 -11.94 -20.27
C TYR A 197 -0.24 -11.06 -19.04
N LEU A 198 0.57 -11.51 -18.06
CA LEU A 198 0.90 -10.71 -16.89
C LEU A 198 1.51 -9.35 -17.25
N ARG A 199 2.22 -9.26 -18.38
CA ARG A 199 2.79 -8.00 -18.88
C ARG A 199 1.77 -7.05 -19.53
N THR A 200 0.56 -7.51 -19.79
CA THR A 200 -0.56 -6.68 -20.25
C THR A 200 -1.42 -6.15 -19.09
N LEU A 201 -1.19 -6.65 -17.86
CA LEU A 201 -1.96 -6.21 -16.71
C LEU A 201 -1.58 -4.77 -16.33
N GLU A 202 -2.58 -3.93 -16.19
CA GLU A 202 -2.46 -2.56 -15.71
C GLU A 202 -3.22 -2.43 -14.38
N PRO A 203 -2.85 -1.46 -13.52
CA PRO A 203 -3.68 -1.12 -12.37
C PRO A 203 -5.09 -0.80 -12.88
N PRO A 204 -6.13 -1.18 -12.13
CA PRO A 204 -7.49 -0.81 -12.50
C PRO A 204 -7.57 0.71 -12.65
N ALA A 205 -8.28 1.17 -13.68
CA ALA A 205 -8.61 2.58 -13.79
C ALA A 205 -9.34 3.02 -12.51
N PRO A 206 -9.14 4.26 -12.05
CA PRO A 206 -9.96 4.82 -10.98
C PRO A 206 -11.43 4.57 -11.29
N ARG A 207 -12.21 4.22 -10.27
CA ARG A 207 -13.65 4.01 -10.45
C ARG A 207 -14.30 5.31 -10.94
N LYS A 208 -15.27 5.18 -11.82
CA LYS A 208 -16.00 6.34 -12.33
C LYS A 208 -16.59 7.14 -11.15
N GLY A 209 -16.25 8.41 -11.06
CA GLY A 209 -16.54 9.28 -9.92
C GLY A 209 -15.49 9.28 -8.80
N ALA A 210 -14.61 8.27 -8.74
CA ALA A 210 -13.50 8.22 -7.79
C ALA A 210 -12.17 8.71 -8.39
N GLU A 211 -12.14 9.01 -9.69
CA GLU A 211 -10.93 9.50 -10.38
C GLU A 211 -10.38 10.77 -9.73
N GLU A 212 -11.29 11.63 -9.28
CA GLU A 212 -10.93 12.88 -8.61
C GLU A 212 -10.18 12.63 -7.28
N TRP A 213 -10.51 11.55 -6.58
CA TRP A 213 -10.02 11.26 -5.23
C TRP A 213 -8.89 10.21 -5.21
N ALA A 214 -8.58 9.63 -6.35
CA ALA A 214 -7.55 8.59 -6.44
C ALA A 214 -6.19 9.11 -5.94
N GLY A 215 -5.67 8.45 -4.90
CA GLY A 215 -4.39 8.81 -4.26
C GLY A 215 -4.40 10.07 -3.40
N LYS A 216 -5.54 10.75 -3.27
CA LYS A 216 -5.69 11.87 -2.33
C LYS A 216 -5.97 11.34 -0.92
N PRO A 217 -5.47 11.98 0.15
CA PRO A 217 -5.67 11.53 1.53
C PRO A 217 -7.07 11.83 2.05
N ALA A 218 -7.79 12.75 1.43
CA ALA A 218 -9.09 13.24 1.88
C ALA A 218 -10.00 13.61 0.71
N TYR A 219 -11.30 13.49 0.93
CA TYR A 219 -12.35 14.09 0.11
C TYR A 219 -12.56 15.52 0.57
N VAL A 220 -12.74 16.46 -0.36
CA VAL A 220 -12.96 17.88 -0.07
C VAL A 220 -14.01 18.42 -1.02
N MET A 221 -15.11 18.95 -0.48
CA MET A 221 -16.18 19.57 -1.25
C MET A 221 -16.44 20.98 -0.71
N GLU A 222 -16.70 21.95 -1.59
CA GLU A 222 -17.11 23.31 -1.22
C GLU A 222 -18.63 23.34 -1.08
N SER A 223 -19.12 23.87 0.04
CA SER A 223 -20.55 24.07 0.27
C SER A 223 -20.97 25.49 -0.17
N PRO A 224 -22.13 25.63 -0.83
CA PRO A 224 -22.67 26.94 -1.15
C PRO A 224 -23.37 27.62 0.07
N TYR A 225 -23.53 26.89 1.17
CA TYR A 225 -24.21 27.35 2.38
C TYR A 225 -23.21 27.90 3.39
N ASP A 226 -23.74 28.62 4.41
CA ASP A 226 -22.94 29.01 5.57
C ASP A 226 -22.54 27.81 6.43
N LEU A 227 -21.66 28.05 7.42
CA LEU A 227 -21.10 27.00 8.27
C LEU A 227 -22.20 26.24 9.03
N GLU A 228 -23.15 26.96 9.65
CA GLU A 228 -24.19 26.35 10.49
C GLU A 228 -25.11 25.48 9.68
N THR A 229 -25.60 26.00 8.55
CA THR A 229 -26.44 25.26 7.60
C THR A 229 -25.73 24.04 7.06
N THR A 230 -24.46 24.15 6.67
CA THR A 230 -23.65 23.02 6.17
C THR A 230 -23.47 21.94 7.25
N VAL A 231 -23.19 22.33 8.49
CA VAL A 231 -23.06 21.39 9.62
C VAL A 231 -24.35 20.62 9.82
N GLU A 232 -25.51 21.29 9.75
CA GLU A 232 -26.81 20.64 9.93
C GLU A 232 -27.14 19.72 8.75
N ASN A 233 -26.88 20.13 7.52
CA ASN A 233 -27.04 19.29 6.33
C ASN A 233 -26.19 17.99 6.43
N VAL A 234 -24.92 18.10 6.85
CA VAL A 234 -24.06 16.92 7.07
C VAL A 234 -24.67 15.99 8.12
N LYS A 235 -25.20 16.52 9.22
CA LYS A 235 -25.85 15.68 10.24
C LYS A 235 -27.11 15.00 9.70
N GLN A 236 -27.94 15.69 8.93
CA GLN A 236 -29.14 15.13 8.32
C GLN A 236 -28.80 14.02 7.33
N ALA A 237 -27.83 14.24 6.44
CA ALA A 237 -27.36 13.24 5.49
C ALA A 237 -26.78 12.01 6.19
N LEU A 238 -25.98 12.19 7.25
CA LEU A 238 -25.46 11.09 8.07
C LEU A 238 -26.57 10.29 8.76
N ALA A 239 -27.58 10.98 9.29
CA ALA A 239 -28.74 10.33 9.91
C ALA A 239 -29.56 9.55 8.87
N GLY A 240 -29.75 10.11 7.67
CA GLY A 240 -30.37 9.44 6.51
C GLY A 240 -29.61 8.17 6.10
N ALA A 241 -28.29 8.20 6.14
CA ALA A 241 -27.42 7.06 5.89
C ALA A 241 -27.29 6.08 7.10
N ASN A 242 -28.14 6.22 8.11
CA ASN A 242 -28.20 5.35 9.30
C ASN A 242 -26.93 5.35 10.17
N PHE A 243 -26.23 6.47 10.23
CA PHE A 243 -25.13 6.65 11.17
C PHE A 243 -25.61 7.28 12.49
N ARG A 244 -25.03 6.81 13.58
CA ARG A 244 -25.13 7.47 14.87
C ARG A 244 -24.11 8.59 14.95
N ILE A 245 -24.57 9.80 15.26
CA ILE A 245 -23.75 11.00 15.40
C ILE A 245 -23.39 11.17 16.88
N PHE A 246 -22.12 11.45 17.14
CA PHE A 246 -21.63 11.80 18.48
C PHE A 246 -21.74 13.30 18.71
N PRO A 247 -21.68 13.77 19.98
CA PRO A 247 -21.66 15.19 20.25
C PRO A 247 -20.61 15.93 19.42
N GLN A 248 -21.06 17.02 18.79
CA GLN A 248 -20.21 17.90 17.99
C GLN A 248 -19.06 18.45 18.83
N ARG A 249 -17.91 18.63 18.19
CA ARG A 249 -16.73 19.27 18.77
C ARG A 249 -16.10 20.22 17.77
N TYR A 250 -15.31 21.15 18.27
CA TYR A 250 -14.41 21.95 17.45
C TYR A 250 -13.05 21.24 17.34
N LEU A 251 -12.33 21.46 16.23
CA LEU A 251 -11.05 20.76 15.98
C LEU A 251 -10.01 21.10 17.05
N GLU A 252 -9.99 22.35 17.52
CA GLU A 252 -9.03 22.82 18.52
C GLU A 252 -9.48 22.58 19.97
N GLN A 253 -10.67 22.01 20.17
CA GLN A 253 -11.21 21.80 21.51
C GLN A 253 -10.31 20.86 22.34
N GLY A 254 -9.78 21.39 23.43
CA GLY A 254 -8.84 20.70 24.31
C GLY A 254 -7.37 20.83 23.90
N LEU A 255 -7.06 21.54 22.81
CA LEU A 255 -5.70 21.87 22.39
C LEU A 255 -5.32 23.30 22.76
N THR A 256 -6.31 24.20 22.87
CA THR A 256 -6.18 25.60 23.30
C THR A 256 -7.08 25.84 24.51
N ASP A 257 -6.96 27.00 25.17
CA ASP A 257 -7.94 27.42 26.18
C ASP A 257 -9.33 27.67 25.54
N GLU A 258 -10.39 27.58 26.34
CA GLU A 258 -11.78 27.61 25.85
C GLU A 258 -12.12 28.90 25.08
N PHE A 259 -11.47 30.00 25.38
CA PHE A 259 -11.73 31.29 24.74
C PHE A 259 -11.02 31.47 23.40
N SER A 260 -10.02 30.64 23.14
CA SER A 260 -9.20 30.68 21.91
C SER A 260 -9.62 29.64 20.88
N VAL A 261 -10.63 28.79 21.16
CA VAL A 261 -11.08 27.73 20.24
C VAL A 261 -11.67 28.34 18.98
N ASN A 262 -11.17 27.92 17.82
CA ASN A 262 -11.71 28.34 16.54
C ASN A 262 -13.05 27.64 16.27
N VAL A 263 -14.14 28.34 16.50
CA VAL A 263 -15.52 27.83 16.32
C VAL A 263 -15.90 27.61 14.84
N ARG A 264 -15.07 28.10 13.91
CA ARG A 264 -15.27 27.91 12.46
C ARG A 264 -14.72 26.57 11.94
N GLN A 265 -14.28 25.70 12.84
CA GLN A 265 -13.71 24.39 12.53
C GLN A 265 -14.43 23.30 13.30
N VAL A 266 -15.50 22.79 12.72
CA VAL A 266 -16.40 21.82 13.35
C VAL A 266 -16.02 20.40 12.98
N ALA A 267 -15.96 19.50 13.96
CA ALA A 267 -15.76 18.07 13.77
C ALA A 267 -17.03 17.29 14.11
N ILE A 268 -17.61 16.65 13.11
CA ILE A 268 -18.77 15.77 13.23
C ILE A 268 -18.26 14.34 13.24
N ARG A 269 -18.39 13.66 14.39
CA ARG A 269 -17.98 12.26 14.55
C ARG A 269 -19.20 11.36 14.43
N PHE A 270 -19.06 10.26 13.71
CA PHE A 270 -20.17 9.35 13.47
C PHE A 270 -19.70 7.90 13.38
N CYS A 271 -20.63 6.97 13.57
CA CYS A 271 -20.33 5.54 13.48
C CYS A 271 -21.59 4.72 13.18
N ASN A 272 -21.43 3.64 12.43
CA ASN A 272 -22.37 2.54 12.37
C ASN A 272 -21.82 1.40 13.25
N PHE A 273 -22.43 1.15 14.41
CA PHE A 273 -21.89 0.20 15.38
C PHE A 273 -21.93 -1.26 14.90
N LYS A 274 -22.88 -1.62 14.06
CA LYS A 274 -22.97 -2.97 13.51
C LYS A 274 -21.78 -3.26 12.59
N GLU A 275 -21.52 -2.36 11.67
CA GLU A 275 -20.40 -2.46 10.75
C GLU A 275 -19.05 -2.32 11.49
N LEU A 276 -18.96 -1.40 12.44
CA LEU A 276 -17.79 -1.23 13.27
C LEU A 276 -17.38 -2.52 13.99
N TYR A 277 -18.34 -3.20 14.62
CA TYR A 277 -18.07 -4.45 15.32
C TYR A 277 -17.54 -5.52 14.37
N HIS A 278 -18.13 -5.64 13.18
CA HIS A 278 -17.68 -6.56 12.15
C HIS A 278 -16.24 -6.25 11.71
N LEU A 279 -15.95 -4.99 11.44
CA LEU A 279 -14.64 -4.53 10.98
C LEU A 279 -13.53 -4.73 12.03
N LEU A 280 -13.82 -4.44 13.29
CA LEU A 280 -12.86 -4.66 14.40
C LEU A 280 -12.56 -6.15 14.62
N ASN A 281 -13.51 -7.04 14.29
CA ASN A 281 -13.26 -8.48 14.28
C ASN A 281 -12.35 -8.93 13.13
N ILE A 282 -12.23 -8.15 12.06
CA ILE A 282 -11.27 -8.42 10.99
C ILE A 282 -9.91 -7.88 11.40
N ASP A 283 -9.84 -6.61 11.81
CA ASP A 283 -8.58 -5.97 12.20
C ASP A 283 -8.79 -4.90 13.29
N PRO A 284 -8.38 -5.17 14.54
CA PRO A 284 -8.55 -4.23 15.64
C PRO A 284 -7.76 -2.92 15.49
N ARG A 285 -6.76 -2.87 14.60
CA ARG A 285 -6.04 -1.62 14.31
C ARG A 285 -6.93 -0.54 13.73
N LEU A 286 -8.08 -0.90 13.13
CA LEU A 286 -9.08 0.06 12.68
C LEU A 286 -9.57 0.98 13.81
N GLY A 287 -9.50 0.54 15.07
CA GLY A 287 -9.81 1.37 16.22
C GLY A 287 -8.97 2.66 16.30
N THR A 288 -7.80 2.70 15.65
CA THR A 288 -6.93 3.90 15.64
C THR A 288 -7.45 5.01 14.72
N VAL A 289 -8.30 4.69 13.75
CA VAL A 289 -8.87 5.64 12.77
C VAL A 289 -10.37 5.90 12.98
N LEU A 290 -10.97 5.26 13.98
CA LEU A 290 -12.38 5.40 14.34
C LEU A 290 -12.55 6.28 15.59
N PRO A 291 -13.74 6.91 15.78
CA PRO A 291 -14.88 6.95 14.87
C PRO A 291 -14.60 7.76 13.61
N CYS A 292 -15.34 7.46 12.53
CA CYS A 292 -15.30 8.25 11.31
C CYS A 292 -15.63 9.72 11.58
N ARG A 293 -15.11 10.60 10.73
CA ARG A 293 -15.21 12.05 10.95
C ARG A 293 -15.41 12.77 9.62
N ILE A 294 -16.35 13.73 9.64
CA ILE A 294 -16.44 14.80 8.66
C ILE A 294 -16.15 16.12 9.37
N ASN A 295 -15.25 16.90 8.82
CA ASN A 295 -14.96 18.25 9.31
C ASN A 295 -15.63 19.26 8.39
N VAL A 296 -16.25 20.28 8.97
CA VAL A 296 -16.78 21.44 8.24
C VAL A 296 -15.97 22.66 8.66
N LEU A 297 -15.31 23.30 7.71
CA LEU A 297 -14.38 24.41 7.94
C LEU A 297 -14.85 25.64 7.18
N GLU A 298 -14.89 26.78 7.87
CA GLU A 298 -15.03 28.07 7.21
C GLU A 298 -13.66 28.76 7.14
N GLN A 299 -13.17 28.99 5.92
CA GLN A 299 -11.87 29.61 5.68
C GLN A 299 -11.95 30.50 4.41
N ASN A 300 -11.45 31.73 4.51
CA ASN A 300 -11.38 32.69 3.40
C ASN A 300 -12.74 32.91 2.69
N GLY A 301 -13.84 32.92 3.46
CA GLY A 301 -15.19 33.12 2.93
C GLY A 301 -15.78 31.89 2.22
N LYS A 302 -15.15 30.73 2.32
CA LYS A 302 -15.62 29.45 1.79
C LYS A 302 -15.88 28.47 2.92
N VAL A 303 -16.92 27.65 2.74
CA VAL A 303 -17.21 26.54 3.64
C VAL A 303 -16.82 25.25 2.94
N LEU A 304 -15.96 24.47 3.60
CA LEU A 304 -15.44 23.20 3.07
C LEU A 304 -15.90 22.03 3.94
N VAL A 305 -16.39 20.99 3.30
CA VAL A 305 -16.70 19.68 3.90
C VAL A 305 -15.54 18.73 3.59
N ILE A 306 -14.91 18.15 4.61
CA ILE A 306 -13.70 17.35 4.47
C ILE A 306 -13.86 16.04 5.23
N SER A 307 -13.60 14.92 4.55
CA SER A 307 -13.51 13.59 5.17
C SER A 307 -12.24 12.86 4.74
N ALA A 308 -11.77 11.94 5.59
CA ALA A 308 -10.67 11.07 5.19
C ALA A 308 -11.08 10.17 4.01
N ASN A 309 -10.16 9.94 3.08
CA ASN A 309 -10.36 8.97 2.01
C ASN A 309 -10.29 7.55 2.57
N VAL A 310 -11.46 7.00 2.91
CA VAL A 310 -11.58 5.70 3.58
C VAL A 310 -11.20 4.53 2.68
N ALA A 311 -11.39 4.63 1.38
CA ALA A 311 -10.94 3.62 0.43
C ALA A 311 -9.40 3.55 0.38
N GLN A 312 -8.74 4.71 0.38
CA GLN A 312 -7.27 4.78 0.46
C GLN A 312 -6.76 4.27 1.82
N LEU A 313 -7.41 4.64 2.92
CA LEU A 313 -7.04 4.15 4.25
C LEU A 313 -7.16 2.63 4.36
N ALA A 314 -8.21 2.03 3.80
CA ALA A 314 -8.41 0.58 3.83
C ALA A 314 -7.23 -0.20 3.21
N THR A 315 -6.56 0.37 2.21
CA THR A 315 -5.38 -0.28 1.58
C THR A 315 -4.20 -0.43 2.55
N LEU A 316 -4.12 0.41 3.60
CA LEU A 316 -3.05 0.35 4.61
C LEU A 316 -3.11 -0.92 5.47
N PHE A 317 -4.26 -1.56 5.55
CA PHE A 317 -4.44 -2.79 6.32
C PHE A 317 -4.05 -4.05 5.54
N ASN A 318 -3.81 -3.93 4.23
CA ASN A 318 -3.44 -5.05 3.35
C ASN A 318 -4.36 -6.26 3.53
N ASN A 319 -5.67 -6.01 3.48
CA ASN A 319 -6.72 -6.99 3.70
C ASN A 319 -7.86 -6.77 2.69
N GLN A 320 -8.22 -7.82 1.93
CA GLN A 320 -9.26 -7.76 0.90
C GLN A 320 -10.62 -7.33 1.48
N GLU A 321 -11.03 -7.94 2.59
CA GLU A 321 -12.35 -7.67 3.19
C GLU A 321 -12.46 -6.20 3.62
N LEU A 322 -11.36 -5.62 4.15
CA LEU A 322 -11.32 -4.20 4.50
C LEU A 322 -11.27 -3.30 3.27
N SER A 323 -10.60 -3.72 2.21
CA SER A 323 -10.57 -2.97 0.95
C SER A 323 -11.96 -2.89 0.31
N GLU A 324 -12.72 -3.99 0.32
CA GLU A 324 -14.10 -4.02 -0.18
C GLU A 324 -15.03 -3.10 0.63
N VAL A 325 -14.91 -3.15 1.96
CA VAL A 325 -15.69 -2.25 2.83
C VAL A 325 -15.25 -0.79 2.67
N GLY A 326 -13.95 -0.53 2.49
CA GLY A 326 -13.44 0.81 2.23
C GLY A 326 -14.07 1.44 0.99
N VAL A 327 -14.27 0.65 -0.06
CA VAL A 327 -14.96 1.05 -1.29
C VAL A 327 -16.43 1.39 -1.03
N LEU A 328 -17.13 0.52 -0.30
CA LEU A 328 -18.56 0.77 0.03
C LEU A 328 -18.70 2.02 0.91
N MET A 329 -17.82 2.19 1.88
CA MET A 329 -17.84 3.37 2.75
C MET A 329 -17.49 4.65 2.00
N GLU A 330 -16.63 4.61 0.99
CA GLU A 330 -16.35 5.75 0.10
C GLU A 330 -17.63 6.23 -0.59
N GLU A 331 -18.40 5.33 -1.19
CA GLU A 331 -19.65 5.66 -1.86
C GLU A 331 -20.63 6.33 -0.90
N ILE A 332 -20.78 5.79 0.32
CA ILE A 332 -21.67 6.37 1.33
C ILE A 332 -21.19 7.76 1.78
N ILE A 333 -19.90 7.92 2.05
CA ILE A 333 -19.35 9.20 2.52
C ILE A 333 -19.44 10.27 1.43
N LEU A 334 -19.13 9.93 0.18
CA LEU A 334 -19.27 10.87 -0.93
C LEU A 334 -20.73 11.29 -1.12
N THR A 335 -21.66 10.34 -1.06
CA THR A 335 -23.12 10.66 -1.11
C THR A 335 -23.53 11.61 0.02
N VAL A 336 -23.09 11.34 1.26
CA VAL A 336 -23.37 12.23 2.41
C VAL A 336 -22.80 13.63 2.19
N MET A 337 -21.59 13.73 1.66
CA MET A 337 -20.95 15.02 1.39
C MET A 337 -21.64 15.77 0.25
N GLU A 338 -22.05 15.08 -0.81
CA GLU A 338 -22.82 15.63 -1.93
C GLU A 338 -24.18 16.14 -1.44
N GLU A 339 -24.96 15.33 -0.72
CA GLU A 339 -26.26 15.74 -0.16
C GLU A 339 -26.15 16.97 0.77
N ALA A 340 -25.03 17.10 1.48
CA ALA A 340 -24.79 18.22 2.37
C ALA A 340 -24.38 19.52 1.66
N THR A 341 -23.95 19.43 0.40
CA THR A 341 -23.39 20.54 -0.39
C THR A 341 -24.20 20.87 -1.65
N LEU A 342 -25.26 20.13 -1.94
CA LEU A 342 -26.22 20.43 -3.01
C LEU A 342 -27.36 21.30 -2.49
#